data_53447d187d0a9687d1c2c44accb9dcc6
#
_entry.id   53447d187d0a9687d1c2c44accb9dcc6
#
_cell.length_a   1.000
_cell.length_b   1.000
_cell.length_c   1.000
_cell.angle_alpha   90.00
_cell.angle_beta   90.00
_cell.angle_gamma   90.00
#
_symmetry.space_group_name_H-M   'P 1'
#
loop_
_entity.id
_entity.type
_entity.pdbx_description
1 polymer ?
#
loop_
_entity_poly.entity_id
_entity_poly.type
_entity_poly.pdbx_seq_one_letter_code
_entity_poly.pdbx_strand_id
1 'polypeptide(L)'
;KKNFNVIGTYTKNKEEKLIYFDITKSNFKIFENIDKEDVVILMSAYSNPTWIAQNKEQAKLLNYDNTKKLINFLSSKNPKFIFMSSVEIFDGKKGNYQENDITNPLNYYGALKLKIEKHLINNYKNYCIVRTGWNIGLNEKSRCVVELTYETLLKPNAKMAKDNFFSLASVEDTTKVISN
;
A
#
# COMPACT_ATOMS: atom_id res chain seq x y z
N LYS A 1 16.91 -17.94 -8.57
CA LYS A 1 16.52 -16.60 -8.06
C LYS A 1 16.70 -15.63 -9.19
N LYS A 2 15.65 -14.94 -9.61
CA LYS A 2 15.79 -13.80 -10.55
C LYS A 2 16.52 -12.68 -9.77
N ASN A 3 17.63 -12.18 -10.31
CA ASN A 3 18.31 -11.01 -9.75
C ASN A 3 17.66 -9.77 -10.35
N PHE A 4 16.97 -8.99 -9.51
CA PHE A 4 16.45 -7.69 -9.88
C PHE A 4 17.42 -6.59 -9.44
N ASN A 5 17.62 -5.59 -10.28
CA ASN A 5 18.24 -4.34 -9.84
C ASN A 5 17.14 -3.50 -9.16
N VAL A 6 17.17 -3.40 -7.84
CA VAL A 6 16.10 -2.77 -7.06
C VAL A 6 16.57 -1.41 -6.54
N ILE A 7 15.82 -0.36 -6.87
CA ILE A 7 16.00 0.98 -6.31
C ILE A 7 14.83 1.23 -5.34
N GLY A 8 15.13 1.34 -4.06
CA GLY A 8 14.15 1.69 -3.03
C GLY A 8 14.20 3.16 -2.64
N THR A 9 13.09 3.66 -2.11
CA THR A 9 13.00 5.04 -1.62
C THR A 9 12.56 5.09 -0.16
N TYR A 10 12.94 6.16 0.55
CA TYR A 10 12.52 6.45 1.91
C TYR A 10 12.12 7.92 2.08
N THR A 11 11.28 8.21 3.07
CA THR A 11 10.91 9.58 3.45
C THR A 11 11.45 9.97 4.84
N LYS A 12 11.27 9.10 5.84
CA LYS A 12 11.63 9.39 7.24
C LYS A 12 12.79 8.53 7.75
N ASN A 13 12.74 7.24 7.50
CA ASN A 13 13.71 6.29 8.02
C ASN A 13 14.80 6.07 6.97
N LYS A 14 15.93 6.77 7.15
CA LYS A 14 17.06 6.65 6.23
C LYS A 14 17.71 5.27 6.36
N GLU A 15 17.92 4.60 5.22
CA GLU A 15 18.74 3.41 5.10
C GLU A 15 19.78 3.62 3.98
N GLU A 16 20.97 3.04 4.11
CA GLU A 16 22.12 3.30 3.23
C GLU A 16 21.86 3.04 1.74
N LYS A 17 20.98 2.08 1.44
CA LYS A 17 20.70 1.65 0.06
C LYS A 17 19.45 2.32 -0.53
N LEU A 18 18.81 3.24 0.19
CA LEU A 18 17.58 3.88 -0.23
C LEU A 18 17.83 5.33 -0.64
N ILE A 19 17.05 5.80 -1.62
CA ILE A 19 17.08 7.19 -2.09
C ILE A 19 15.99 8.00 -1.38
N TYR A 20 16.33 9.20 -0.91
CA TYR A 20 15.32 10.09 -0.33
C TYR A 20 14.29 10.49 -1.37
N PHE A 21 13.02 10.25 -1.05
CA PHE A 21 11.89 10.69 -1.86
C PHE A 21 10.70 11.05 -0.97
N ASP A 22 10.22 12.27 -1.12
CA ASP A 22 9.00 12.76 -0.47
C ASP A 22 7.94 13.06 -1.54
N ILE A 23 6.96 12.21 -1.64
CA ILE A 23 5.89 12.31 -2.64
C ILE A 23 5.12 13.63 -2.54
N THR A 24 5.12 14.30 -1.36
CA THR A 24 4.43 15.58 -1.17
C THR A 24 5.11 16.74 -1.89
N LYS A 25 6.40 16.64 -2.15
CA LYS A 25 7.21 17.67 -2.81
C LYS A 25 7.10 17.65 -4.33
N SER A 26 6.45 16.65 -4.89
CA SER A 26 6.23 16.46 -6.34
C SER A 26 7.50 16.61 -7.20
N ASN A 27 8.67 16.32 -6.62
CA ASN A 27 9.94 16.31 -7.33
C ASN A 27 10.23 14.88 -7.81
N PHE A 28 9.88 14.59 -9.05
CA PHE A 28 9.98 13.25 -9.65
C PHE A 28 11.27 13.01 -10.45
N LYS A 29 12.29 13.90 -10.33
CA LYS A 29 13.57 13.77 -11.04
C LYS A 29 14.25 12.43 -10.88
N ILE A 30 14.18 11.84 -9.68
CA ILE A 30 14.78 10.51 -9.42
C ILE A 30 14.20 9.39 -10.29
N PHE A 31 13.07 9.62 -10.95
CA PHE A 31 12.37 8.68 -11.82
C PHE A 31 12.50 9.03 -13.32
N GLU A 32 13.36 9.97 -13.70
CA GLU A 32 13.53 10.39 -15.10
C GLU A 32 14.03 9.25 -16.01
N ASN A 33 14.85 8.35 -15.49
CA ASN A 33 15.43 7.23 -16.24
C ASN A 33 14.56 5.97 -16.25
N ILE A 34 13.37 6.00 -15.66
CA ILE A 34 12.41 4.88 -15.74
C ILE A 34 11.92 4.75 -17.17
N ASP A 35 11.80 3.51 -17.67
CA ASP A 35 11.28 3.19 -18.97
C ASP A 35 10.27 2.02 -18.95
N LYS A 36 9.89 1.54 -20.13
CA LYS A 36 8.86 0.50 -20.31
C LYS A 36 9.28 -0.90 -19.81
N GLU A 37 10.56 -1.15 -19.62
CA GLU A 37 11.09 -2.44 -19.12
C GLU A 37 11.09 -2.45 -17.58
N ASP A 38 10.91 -1.29 -16.94
CA ASP A 38 10.92 -1.17 -15.50
C ASP A 38 9.58 -1.54 -14.85
N VAL A 39 9.67 -1.96 -13.60
CA VAL A 39 8.52 -2.21 -12.73
C VAL A 39 8.52 -1.19 -11.60
N VAL A 40 7.45 -0.42 -11.49
CA VAL A 40 7.27 0.56 -10.41
C VAL A 40 6.29 0.02 -9.38
N ILE A 41 6.79 -0.27 -8.17
CA ILE A 41 5.97 -0.76 -7.06
C ILE A 41 5.55 0.42 -6.20
N LEU A 42 4.24 0.73 -6.20
CA LEU A 42 3.64 1.83 -5.46
C LEU A 42 3.17 1.33 -4.07
N MET A 43 4.06 1.45 -3.08
CA MET A 43 3.80 0.99 -1.70
C MET A 43 3.50 2.15 -0.74
N SER A 44 3.88 3.37 -1.09
CA SER A 44 3.77 4.54 -0.21
C SER A 44 2.31 4.86 0.11
N ALA A 45 1.96 4.80 1.38
CA ALA A 45 0.67 5.27 1.89
C ALA A 45 0.74 5.53 3.39
N TYR A 46 -0.08 6.45 3.87
CA TYR A 46 -0.39 6.56 5.29
C TYR A 46 -1.60 5.66 5.60
N SER A 47 -1.45 4.70 6.52
CA SER A 47 -2.45 3.66 6.75
C SER A 47 -3.07 3.68 8.16
N ASN A 48 -2.67 4.60 9.05
CA ASN A 48 -3.24 4.67 10.40
C ASN A 48 -4.69 5.21 10.35
N PRO A 49 -5.72 4.40 10.68
CA PRO A 49 -7.12 4.79 10.51
C PRO A 49 -7.51 5.98 11.38
N THR A 50 -7.02 6.04 12.62
CA THR A 50 -7.31 7.14 13.56
C THR A 50 -6.78 8.47 13.04
N TRP A 51 -5.53 8.48 12.58
CA TRP A 51 -4.94 9.69 12.02
C TRP A 51 -5.68 10.12 10.74
N ILE A 52 -6.01 9.18 9.86
CA ILE A 52 -6.74 9.44 8.60
C ILE A 52 -8.12 10.06 8.89
N ALA A 53 -8.83 9.56 9.89
CA ALA A 53 -10.14 10.10 10.27
C ALA A 53 -10.06 11.56 10.72
N GLN A 54 -8.98 11.93 11.41
CA GLN A 54 -8.73 13.28 11.92
C GLN A 54 -8.10 14.22 10.88
N ASN A 55 -7.42 13.68 9.85
CA ASN A 55 -6.61 14.44 8.88
C ASN A 55 -6.97 14.09 7.43
N LYS A 56 -8.26 14.14 7.08
CA LYS A 56 -8.78 13.67 5.78
C LYS A 56 -8.10 14.35 4.58
N GLU A 57 -7.88 15.68 4.64
CA GLU A 57 -7.25 16.43 3.55
C GLU A 57 -5.78 16.01 3.33
N GLN A 58 -5.01 15.87 4.42
CA GLN A 58 -3.65 15.38 4.31
C GLN A 58 -3.59 13.93 3.84
N ALA A 59 -4.50 13.08 4.33
CA ALA A 59 -4.60 11.70 3.89
C ALA A 59 -4.93 11.61 2.38
N LYS A 60 -5.85 12.45 1.90
CA LYS A 60 -6.18 12.55 0.47
C LYS A 60 -4.97 13.01 -0.34
N LEU A 61 -4.29 14.05 0.11
CA LEU A 61 -3.10 14.59 -0.55
C LEU A 61 -2.00 13.53 -0.69
N LEU A 62 -1.73 12.78 0.39
CA LEU A 62 -0.69 11.74 0.43
C LEU A 62 -1.08 10.49 -0.37
N ASN A 63 -2.26 9.92 -0.04
CA ASN A 63 -2.65 8.59 -0.52
C ASN A 63 -3.32 8.60 -1.90
N TYR A 64 -3.78 9.76 -2.37
CA TYR A 64 -4.45 9.86 -3.66
C TYR A 64 -3.82 10.90 -4.57
N ASP A 65 -3.87 12.20 -4.23
CA ASP A 65 -3.53 13.27 -5.18
C ASP A 65 -2.07 13.17 -5.65
N ASN A 66 -1.11 12.99 -4.73
CA ASN A 66 0.30 12.89 -5.09
C ASN A 66 0.67 11.53 -5.70
N THR A 67 0.04 10.45 -5.25
CA THR A 67 0.19 9.12 -5.89
C THR A 67 -0.30 9.19 -7.33
N LYS A 68 -1.45 9.80 -7.58
CA LYS A 68 -1.98 10.03 -8.93
C LYS A 68 -1.03 10.89 -9.79
N LYS A 69 -0.46 11.98 -9.22
CA LYS A 69 0.52 12.80 -9.94
C LYS A 69 1.76 12.00 -10.34
N LEU A 70 2.29 11.17 -9.44
CA LEU A 70 3.43 10.30 -9.74
C LEU A 70 3.10 9.29 -10.85
N ILE A 71 1.96 8.63 -10.77
CA ILE A 71 1.49 7.70 -11.81
C ILE A 71 1.39 8.43 -13.15
N ASN A 72 0.77 9.61 -13.20
CA ASN A 72 0.63 10.40 -14.43
C ASN A 72 1.99 10.85 -14.99
N PHE A 73 2.93 11.23 -14.15
CA PHE A 73 4.30 11.57 -14.58
C PHE A 73 4.99 10.37 -15.23
N LEU A 74 4.84 9.19 -14.65
CA LEU A 74 5.47 7.96 -15.16
C LEU A 74 4.75 7.36 -16.37
N SER A 75 3.52 7.77 -16.63
CA SER A 75 2.69 7.19 -17.71
C SER A 75 3.31 7.31 -19.09
N SER A 76 3.97 8.44 -19.38
CA SER A 76 4.66 8.66 -20.65
C SER A 76 5.83 7.69 -20.90
N LYS A 77 6.34 7.09 -19.85
CA LYS A 77 7.44 6.11 -19.84
C LYS A 77 6.95 4.68 -19.93
N ASN A 78 5.64 4.47 -19.70
CA ASN A 78 4.92 3.20 -19.79
C ASN A 78 5.53 2.02 -18.99
N PRO A 79 6.01 2.20 -17.75
CA PRO A 79 6.47 1.09 -16.93
C PRO A 79 5.32 0.16 -16.55
N LYS A 80 5.62 -1.04 -16.03
CA LYS A 80 4.62 -1.85 -15.35
C LYS A 80 4.38 -1.30 -13.94
N PHE A 81 3.13 -0.94 -13.63
CA PHE A 81 2.76 -0.54 -12.27
C PHE A 81 2.33 -1.75 -11.43
N ILE A 82 2.88 -1.89 -10.24
CA ILE A 82 2.34 -2.77 -9.19
C ILE A 82 1.85 -1.88 -8.05
N PHE A 83 0.53 -1.84 -7.86
CA PHE A 83 -0.07 -1.01 -6.81
C PHE A 83 -0.47 -1.87 -5.61
N MET A 84 0.15 -1.57 -4.45
CA MET A 84 -0.24 -2.19 -3.18
C MET A 84 -1.52 -1.55 -2.67
N SER A 85 -2.63 -2.20 -2.97
CA SER A 85 -3.96 -1.84 -2.50
C SER A 85 -4.30 -2.50 -1.16
N SER A 86 -5.55 -2.59 -0.79
CA SER A 86 -5.99 -3.13 0.48
C SER A 86 -7.30 -3.88 0.34
N VAL A 87 -7.53 -4.89 1.20
CA VAL A 87 -8.83 -5.53 1.37
C VAL A 87 -9.89 -4.58 1.95
N GLU A 88 -9.48 -3.43 2.50
CA GLU A 88 -10.40 -2.40 3.02
C GLU A 88 -11.20 -1.65 1.94
N ILE A 89 -11.02 -2.00 0.68
CA ILE A 89 -11.93 -1.60 -0.41
C ILE A 89 -13.27 -2.35 -0.37
N PHE A 90 -13.37 -3.40 0.41
CA PHE A 90 -14.59 -4.19 0.62
C PHE A 90 -15.27 -3.84 1.95
N ASP A 91 -16.54 -4.21 2.10
CA ASP A 91 -17.33 -3.92 3.30
C ASP A 91 -17.26 -5.00 4.40
N GLY A 92 -16.53 -6.08 4.17
CA GLY A 92 -16.35 -7.15 5.14
C GLY A 92 -17.57 -8.05 5.38
N LYS A 93 -18.70 -7.83 4.72
CA LYS A 93 -19.94 -8.57 4.98
C LYS A 93 -19.95 -10.00 4.43
N LYS A 94 -19.38 -10.17 3.24
CA LYS A 94 -19.39 -11.47 2.53
C LYS A 94 -18.30 -12.42 3.06
N GLY A 95 -17.10 -11.94 3.34
CA GLY A 95 -15.90 -12.77 3.50
C GLY A 95 -15.46 -13.41 2.17
N ASN A 96 -14.26 -13.98 2.12
CA ASN A 96 -13.70 -14.67 0.94
C ASN A 96 -13.92 -13.91 -0.38
N TYR A 97 -13.62 -12.60 -0.36
CA TYR A 97 -13.79 -11.75 -1.54
C TYR A 97 -12.87 -12.16 -2.68
N GLN A 98 -13.43 -12.12 -3.89
CA GLN A 98 -12.72 -12.32 -5.15
C GLN A 98 -12.38 -10.96 -5.79
N GLU A 99 -11.50 -10.96 -6.79
CA GLU A 99 -11.03 -9.75 -7.45
C GLU A 99 -12.18 -8.95 -8.11
N ASN A 100 -13.21 -9.65 -8.61
CA ASN A 100 -14.35 -9.07 -9.31
C ASN A 100 -15.54 -8.75 -8.41
N ASP A 101 -15.42 -8.97 -7.10
CA ASP A 101 -16.51 -8.65 -6.18
C ASP A 101 -16.74 -7.15 -6.07
N ILE A 102 -17.97 -6.78 -5.74
CA ILE A 102 -18.37 -5.39 -5.59
C ILE A 102 -17.58 -4.74 -4.45
N THR A 103 -16.92 -3.64 -4.76
CA THR A 103 -16.16 -2.84 -3.79
C THR A 103 -17.09 -1.87 -3.08
N ASN A 104 -17.01 -1.81 -1.75
CA ASN A 104 -17.79 -0.90 -0.89
C ASN A 104 -16.98 -0.53 0.36
N PRO A 105 -15.97 0.36 0.25
CA PRO A 105 -15.10 0.70 1.38
C PRO A 105 -15.87 1.41 2.49
N LEU A 106 -15.71 0.93 3.72
CA LEU A 106 -16.37 1.49 4.91
C LEU A 106 -15.57 2.64 5.55
N ASN A 107 -14.31 2.80 5.19
CA ASN A 107 -13.46 3.86 5.74
C ASN A 107 -12.78 4.67 4.64
N TYR A 108 -12.23 5.82 5.06
CA TYR A 108 -11.64 6.76 4.12
C TYR A 108 -10.33 6.25 3.48
N TYR A 109 -9.55 5.42 4.20
CA TYR A 109 -8.36 4.78 3.64
C TYR A 109 -8.70 3.85 2.48
N GLY A 110 -9.64 2.92 2.68
CA GLY A 110 -10.13 2.04 1.63
C GLY A 110 -10.69 2.81 0.43
N ALA A 111 -11.44 3.90 0.69
CA ALA A 111 -11.96 4.76 -0.37
C ALA A 111 -10.84 5.41 -1.20
N LEU A 112 -9.74 5.86 -0.57
CA LEU A 112 -8.60 6.44 -1.28
C LEU A 112 -7.84 5.38 -2.07
N LYS A 113 -7.64 4.17 -1.52
CA LYS A 113 -7.05 3.04 -2.25
C LYS A 113 -7.87 2.69 -3.49
N LEU A 114 -9.19 2.55 -3.34
CA LEU A 114 -10.11 2.28 -4.46
C LEU A 114 -10.05 3.36 -5.54
N LYS A 115 -9.88 4.64 -5.18
CA LYS A 115 -9.72 5.72 -6.16
C LYS A 115 -8.46 5.55 -7.02
N ILE A 116 -7.34 5.09 -6.45
CA ILE A 116 -6.11 4.81 -7.21
C ILE A 116 -6.31 3.57 -8.09
N GLU A 117 -6.95 2.49 -7.59
CA GLU A 117 -7.29 1.34 -8.43
C GLU A 117 -8.07 1.76 -9.67
N LYS A 118 -9.16 2.51 -9.48
CA LYS A 118 -9.99 3.03 -10.58
C LYS A 118 -9.18 3.92 -11.53
N HIS A 119 -8.26 4.72 -11.00
CA HIS A 119 -7.39 5.55 -11.85
C HIS A 119 -6.47 4.70 -12.73
N LEU A 120 -5.85 3.65 -12.18
CA LEU A 120 -5.04 2.71 -12.94
C LEU A 120 -5.87 1.97 -13.98
N ILE A 121 -6.98 1.35 -13.59
CA ILE A 121 -7.87 0.58 -14.46
C ILE A 121 -8.35 1.40 -15.67
N ASN A 122 -8.71 2.65 -15.45
CA ASN A 122 -9.31 3.49 -16.49
C ASN A 122 -8.29 4.14 -17.43
N ASN A 123 -7.01 4.25 -17.01
CA ASN A 123 -6.04 5.06 -17.75
C ASN A 123 -4.79 4.28 -18.21
N TYR A 124 -4.58 3.05 -17.70
CA TYR A 124 -3.36 2.29 -17.98
C TYR A 124 -3.69 0.85 -18.38
N LYS A 125 -2.79 0.22 -19.14
CA LYS A 125 -2.92 -1.19 -19.55
C LYS A 125 -1.93 -2.10 -18.82
N ASN A 126 -0.76 -1.56 -18.46
CA ASN A 126 0.34 -2.32 -17.90
C ASN A 126 0.40 -2.14 -16.37
N TYR A 127 -0.54 -2.76 -15.64
CA TYR A 127 -0.59 -2.69 -14.19
C TYR A 127 -0.99 -4.03 -13.57
N CYS A 128 -0.65 -4.17 -12.28
CA CYS A 128 -1.13 -5.20 -11.39
C CYS A 128 -1.59 -4.53 -10.08
N ILE A 129 -2.74 -4.94 -9.56
CA ILE A 129 -3.27 -4.46 -8.27
C ILE A 129 -3.18 -5.61 -7.29
N VAL A 130 -2.44 -5.43 -6.20
CA VAL A 130 -2.27 -6.41 -5.13
C VAL A 130 -3.06 -5.94 -3.91
N ARG A 131 -4.20 -6.58 -3.63
CA ARG A 131 -5.06 -6.29 -2.48
C ARG A 131 -4.62 -7.17 -1.31
N THR A 132 -3.96 -6.57 -0.32
CA THR A 132 -3.51 -7.29 0.87
C THR A 132 -4.31 -6.88 2.09
N GLY A 133 -4.44 -7.83 3.03
CA GLY A 133 -4.85 -7.54 4.40
C GLY A 133 -3.66 -7.12 5.26
N TRP A 134 -3.66 -7.58 6.52
CA TRP A 134 -2.55 -7.37 7.43
C TRP A 134 -1.37 -8.26 7.05
N ASN A 135 -0.25 -7.64 6.72
CA ASN A 135 0.99 -8.37 6.45
C ASN A 135 1.72 -8.69 7.76
N ILE A 136 2.13 -9.95 7.91
CA ILE A 136 2.92 -10.43 9.04
C ILE A 136 4.33 -10.70 8.56
N GLY A 137 5.32 -10.05 9.19
CA GLY A 137 6.75 -10.33 9.01
C GLY A 137 7.32 -11.03 10.24
N LEU A 138 8.31 -11.88 10.06
CA LEU A 138 9.02 -12.57 11.13
C LEU A 138 10.23 -11.77 11.66
N ASN A 139 10.33 -10.50 11.34
CA ASN A 139 11.46 -9.65 11.74
C ASN A 139 11.18 -9.04 13.12
N GLU A 140 12.15 -9.07 14.02
CA GLU A 140 12.10 -8.50 15.39
C GLU A 140 11.70 -7.01 15.43
N LYS A 141 11.80 -6.28 14.32
CA LYS A 141 11.36 -4.89 14.18
C LYS A 141 10.00 -4.75 13.50
N SER A 142 9.33 -5.86 13.19
CA SER A 142 8.03 -5.81 12.53
C SER A 142 6.96 -5.40 13.54
N ARG A 143 6.38 -4.23 13.36
CA ARG A 143 5.16 -3.83 14.11
C ARG A 143 3.93 -4.47 13.48
N CYS A 144 3.90 -5.79 13.44
CA CYS A 144 2.78 -6.52 12.87
C CYS A 144 1.57 -6.56 13.85
N VAL A 145 0.42 -6.96 13.33
CA VAL A 145 -0.81 -7.04 14.15
C VAL A 145 -0.68 -7.97 15.35
N VAL A 146 0.12 -9.03 15.24
CA VAL A 146 0.35 -10.00 16.33
C VAL A 146 1.07 -9.33 17.50
N GLU A 147 2.16 -8.61 17.22
CA GLU A 147 2.93 -7.87 18.24
C GLU A 147 2.08 -6.77 18.88
N LEU A 148 1.37 -5.98 18.07
CA LEU A 148 0.49 -4.92 18.56
C LEU A 148 -0.64 -5.49 19.43
N THR A 149 -1.18 -6.65 19.10
CA THR A 149 -2.18 -7.35 19.91
C THR A 149 -1.58 -7.81 21.23
N TYR A 150 -0.42 -8.46 21.18
CA TYR A 150 0.31 -8.91 22.38
C TYR A 150 0.61 -7.74 23.32
N GLU A 151 1.23 -6.67 22.83
CA GLU A 151 1.51 -5.45 23.60
C GLU A 151 0.24 -4.83 24.21
N THR A 152 -0.87 -4.89 23.47
CA THR A 152 -2.15 -4.36 23.96
C THR A 152 -2.69 -5.22 25.09
N LEU A 153 -2.62 -6.55 24.99
CA LEU A 153 -3.09 -7.48 26.02
C LEU A 153 -2.29 -7.41 27.33
N LEU A 154 -1.04 -6.96 27.28
CA LEU A 154 -0.21 -6.74 28.48
C LEU A 154 -0.63 -5.49 29.28
N LYS A 155 -1.45 -4.61 28.72
CA LYS A 155 -1.91 -3.40 29.43
C LYS A 155 -3.01 -3.71 30.44
N PRO A 156 -3.03 -3.04 31.61
CA PRO A 156 -4.15 -3.16 32.53
C PRO A 156 -5.47 -2.78 31.84
N ASN A 157 -6.50 -3.57 32.06
CA ASN A 157 -7.85 -3.37 31.49
C ASN A 157 -7.89 -3.35 29.95
N ALA A 158 -7.01 -4.11 29.28
CA ALA A 158 -7.01 -4.25 27.84
C ALA A 158 -8.39 -4.69 27.33
N LYS A 159 -8.86 -4.03 26.28
CA LYS A 159 -10.11 -4.37 25.59
C LYS A 159 -9.79 -4.69 24.14
N MET A 160 -10.28 -5.82 23.65
CA MET A 160 -10.11 -6.27 22.27
C MET A 160 -11.49 -6.53 21.67
N ALA A 161 -11.63 -6.23 20.36
CA ALA A 161 -12.80 -6.62 19.60
C ALA A 161 -12.80 -8.14 19.42
N LYS A 162 -13.94 -8.81 19.69
CA LYS A 162 -14.10 -10.27 19.51
C LYS A 162 -14.73 -10.64 18.18
N ASP A 163 -15.20 -9.67 17.43
CA ASP A 163 -15.95 -9.78 16.18
C ASP A 163 -15.21 -9.15 14.98
N ASN A 164 -13.93 -8.91 15.14
CA ASN A 164 -13.08 -8.39 14.07
C ASN A 164 -12.34 -9.55 13.37
N PHE A 165 -12.75 -9.87 12.16
CA PHE A 165 -12.15 -10.92 11.33
C PHE A 165 -11.36 -10.28 10.21
N PHE A 166 -10.12 -10.72 10.00
CA PHE A 166 -9.28 -10.25 8.92
C PHE A 166 -8.36 -11.34 8.38
N SER A 167 -8.03 -11.23 7.11
CA SER A 167 -7.08 -12.13 6.45
C SER A 167 -5.66 -11.67 6.74
N LEU A 168 -4.82 -12.60 7.20
CA LEU A 168 -3.39 -12.39 7.36
C LEU A 168 -2.67 -12.85 6.09
N ALA A 169 -1.65 -12.10 5.68
CA ALA A 169 -0.73 -12.49 4.63
C ALA A 169 0.71 -12.44 5.16
N SER A 170 1.56 -13.40 4.78
CA SER A 170 2.98 -13.27 5.10
C SER A 170 3.65 -12.28 4.15
N VAL A 171 4.67 -11.59 4.66
CA VAL A 171 5.51 -10.71 3.83
C VAL A 171 6.21 -11.53 2.74
N GLU A 172 6.65 -12.75 3.07
CA GLU A 172 7.29 -13.67 2.13
C GLU A 172 6.37 -14.05 0.98
N ASP A 173 5.10 -14.39 1.26
CA ASP A 173 4.15 -14.78 0.22
C ASP A 173 3.75 -13.58 -0.63
N THR A 174 3.52 -12.42 0.00
CA THR A 174 3.29 -11.17 -0.73
C THR A 174 4.46 -10.85 -1.66
N THR A 175 5.70 -11.00 -1.19
CA THR A 175 6.91 -10.79 -1.99
C THR A 175 7.00 -11.77 -3.16
N LYS A 176 6.69 -13.06 -2.95
CA LYS A 176 6.64 -14.05 -4.04
C LYS A 176 5.64 -13.67 -5.12
N VAL A 177 4.44 -13.25 -4.73
CA VAL A 177 3.41 -12.79 -5.68
C VAL A 177 3.89 -11.60 -6.50
N ILE A 178 4.57 -10.64 -5.89
CA ILE A 178 5.07 -9.44 -6.56
C ILE A 178 6.23 -9.77 -7.53
N SER A 179 7.04 -10.79 -7.20
CA SER A 179 8.27 -11.14 -7.96
C SER A 179 8.05 -12.13 -9.11
N ASN A 180 6.88 -12.71 -9.24
CA ASN A 180 6.48 -13.60 -10.34
C ASN A 180 5.85 -12.83 -11.50
#